data_eafa9b8eb05fce26afc664bc0a4ad741
#
_entry.id   eafa9b8eb05fce26afc664bc0a4ad741
#
_cell.length_a   1.000
_cell.length_b   1.000
_cell.length_c   1.000
_cell.angle_alpha   90.00
_cell.angle_beta   90.00
_cell.angle_gamma   90.00
#
_symmetry.space_group_name_H-M   'P 1'
#
loop_
_entity.id
_entity.type
_entity.pdbx_description
1 polymer ?
#
loop_
_entity_poly.entity_id
_entity_poly.type
_entity_poly.pdbx_seq_one_letter_code
_entity_poly.pdbx_strand_id
1 'polypeptide(L)'
;MCQDTGTALVTGYRGDHVLVSGDDGEALSRGIYNTYQNCNLRFSQLAAHTMFEESNTATNLPAQIEINAGKGLEYKFAFIQKGGGSANKAFLHQKTKAVLNPDSLRDFIRTAILELGTSACPPYHLAIVIGGTSAELTMKTVKMASIKALDNLPTEGNALGHAWRDLDWEAQILQITRDLGIGAQFGGKYYCHDVRVIRLPRHGASCPIGIGVSCSADRQAFAKITPDGLFIETLERDPAKFLPDLSDQPEDDVVAIDLNKPMREILASLSAHPVETRLALTGPLIVARDIAHAQLLERLE
;
A
#
# COMPACT_ATOMS: atom_id res chain seq x y z
N MET A 1 -15.69 -4.21 4.10
CA MET A 1 -14.76 -3.58 5.08
C MET A 1 -13.60 -4.54 5.29
N CYS A 2 -12.36 -4.09 5.28
CA CYS A 2 -11.20 -4.93 5.57
C CYS A 2 -11.14 -5.24 7.07
N GLN A 3 -10.91 -6.51 7.45
CA GLN A 3 -10.80 -6.88 8.87
C GLN A 3 -9.52 -6.32 9.54
N ASP A 4 -8.48 -6.01 8.76
CA ASP A 4 -7.29 -5.34 9.24
C ASP A 4 -7.50 -3.82 9.17
N THR A 5 -7.91 -3.22 10.28
CA THR A 5 -8.11 -1.78 10.37
C THR A 5 -6.79 -1.01 10.42
N GLY A 6 -5.71 -1.68 10.79
CA GLY A 6 -4.34 -1.17 10.69
C GLY A 6 -3.92 -0.22 11.80
N THR A 7 -2.71 0.30 11.67
CA THR A 7 -2.14 1.32 12.54
C THR A 7 -2.44 2.71 12.00
N ALA A 8 -2.88 3.61 12.86
CA ALA A 8 -3.12 5.01 12.51
C ALA A 8 -1.79 5.78 12.43
N LEU A 9 -1.57 6.46 11.31
CA LEU A 9 -0.45 7.38 11.13
C LEU A 9 -1.00 8.74 10.71
N VAL A 10 -0.43 9.81 11.24
CA VAL A 10 -0.79 11.18 10.90
C VAL A 10 0.47 11.95 10.53
N THR A 11 0.46 12.57 9.37
CA THR A 11 1.47 13.55 8.99
C THR A 11 0.81 14.90 8.84
N GLY A 12 1.16 15.85 9.72
CA GLY A 12 0.64 17.21 9.70
C GLY A 12 1.70 18.21 9.21
N TYR A 13 1.22 19.29 8.61
CA TYR A 13 2.01 20.48 8.24
C TYR A 13 1.30 21.70 8.82
N ARG A 14 1.83 22.22 9.93
CA ARG A 14 1.29 23.39 10.63
C ARG A 14 1.95 24.65 10.12
N GLY A 15 1.15 25.54 9.52
CA GLY A 15 1.61 26.86 9.08
C GLY A 15 2.16 27.69 10.24
N ASP A 16 3.15 28.54 9.96
CA ASP A 16 3.85 29.37 10.95
C ASP A 16 2.96 30.46 11.61
N HIS A 17 1.79 30.72 11.06
CA HIS A 17 0.77 31.59 11.63
C HIS A 17 -0.42 30.84 12.27
N VAL A 18 -0.32 29.52 12.42
CA VAL A 18 -1.36 28.72 13.08
C VAL A 18 -1.03 28.55 14.56
N LEU A 19 -1.87 29.11 15.41
CA LEU A 19 -1.79 28.96 16.87
C LEU A 19 -2.70 27.83 17.33
N VAL A 20 -2.19 26.95 18.19
CA VAL A 20 -2.95 25.89 18.83
C VAL A 20 -2.91 26.09 20.35
N SER A 21 -4.02 25.78 21.03
CA SER A 21 -4.17 25.97 22.48
C SER A 21 -3.87 24.71 23.30
N GLY A 22 -3.37 23.64 22.69
CA GLY A 22 -3.12 22.37 23.35
C GLY A 22 -2.03 21.54 22.66
N ASP A 23 -1.92 20.28 23.07
CA ASP A 23 -1.01 19.31 22.47
C ASP A 23 -1.66 18.63 21.27
N ASP A 24 -1.03 18.77 20.11
CA ASP A 24 -1.49 18.19 18.85
C ASP A 24 -1.52 16.63 18.91
N GLY A 25 -0.51 16.05 19.55
CA GLY A 25 -0.40 14.61 19.70
C GLY A 25 -1.49 14.02 20.57
N GLU A 26 -1.80 14.70 21.70
CA GLU A 26 -2.90 14.29 22.58
C GLU A 26 -4.25 14.41 21.87
N ALA A 27 -4.52 15.52 21.20
CA ALA A 27 -5.77 15.77 20.51
C ALA A 27 -6.02 14.74 19.40
N LEU A 28 -5.00 14.47 18.57
CA LEU A 28 -5.07 13.48 17.49
C LEU A 28 -5.19 12.06 18.04
N SER A 29 -4.43 11.69 19.08
CA SER A 29 -4.53 10.39 19.73
C SER A 29 -5.92 10.14 20.30
N ARG A 30 -6.52 11.15 20.94
CA ARG A 30 -7.89 11.08 21.46
C ARG A 30 -8.91 10.88 20.33
N GLY A 31 -8.77 11.60 19.20
CA GLY A 31 -9.61 11.43 18.02
C GLY A 31 -9.51 10.01 17.43
N ILE A 32 -8.30 9.47 17.33
CA ILE A 32 -8.05 8.10 16.88
C ILE A 32 -8.71 7.10 17.83
N TYR A 33 -8.46 7.21 19.13
CA TYR A 33 -9.06 6.33 20.13
C TYR A 33 -10.59 6.33 20.03
N ASN A 34 -11.21 7.51 20.02
CA ASN A 34 -12.66 7.63 19.92
C ASN A 34 -13.21 6.99 18.63
N THR A 35 -12.51 7.14 17.51
CA THR A 35 -12.92 6.52 16.25
C THR A 35 -12.88 5.00 16.32
N TYR A 36 -11.81 4.42 16.86
CA TYR A 36 -11.70 2.97 17.00
C TYR A 36 -12.79 2.40 17.94
N GLN A 37 -13.08 3.09 19.03
CA GLN A 37 -14.13 2.67 19.98
C GLN A 37 -15.52 2.81 19.36
N ASN A 38 -15.87 4.00 18.87
CA ASN A 38 -17.24 4.30 18.44
C ASN A 38 -17.63 3.60 17.13
N CYS A 39 -16.65 3.30 16.26
CA CYS A 39 -16.88 2.59 15.00
C CYS A 39 -16.62 1.08 15.12
N ASN A 40 -16.37 0.55 16.31
CA ASN A 40 -16.06 -0.86 16.56
C ASN A 40 -14.95 -1.40 15.63
N LEU A 41 -13.87 -0.63 15.48
CA LEU A 41 -12.75 -1.04 14.67
C LEU A 41 -11.86 -2.02 15.44
N ARG A 42 -11.24 -2.95 14.73
CA ARG A 42 -10.34 -3.93 15.33
C ARG A 42 -9.07 -3.25 15.83
N PHE A 43 -8.70 -3.50 17.08
CA PHE A 43 -7.42 -3.08 17.64
C PHE A 43 -6.30 -4.00 17.18
N SER A 44 -5.26 -3.41 16.59
CA SER A 44 -4.12 -4.14 16.01
C SER A 44 -2.78 -3.76 16.64
N GLN A 45 -2.75 -2.76 17.55
CA GLN A 45 -1.51 -2.35 18.22
C GLN A 45 -1.19 -3.25 19.38
N LEU A 46 0.07 -3.70 19.43
CA LEU A 46 0.64 -4.47 20.53
C LEU A 46 1.59 -3.58 21.35
N ALA A 47 1.56 -3.78 22.66
CA ALA A 47 2.52 -3.21 23.59
C ALA A 47 3.54 -4.30 23.97
N ALA A 48 4.81 -4.02 23.76
CA ALA A 48 5.88 -4.91 24.19
C ALA A 48 6.14 -4.72 25.70
N HIS A 49 6.06 -5.80 26.46
CA HIS A 49 6.39 -5.83 27.89
C HIS A 49 7.82 -6.26 28.12
N THR A 50 8.29 -7.20 27.34
CA THR A 50 9.68 -7.66 27.29
C THR A 50 10.12 -7.79 25.83
N MET A 51 11.29 -8.33 25.57
CA MET A 51 11.75 -8.62 24.20
C MET A 51 10.84 -9.64 23.48
N PHE A 52 10.15 -10.49 24.21
CA PHE A 52 9.39 -11.63 23.65
C PHE A 52 7.91 -11.66 24.09
N GLU A 53 7.49 -10.80 24.99
CA GLU A 53 6.13 -10.76 25.52
C GLU A 53 5.42 -9.48 25.11
N GLU A 54 4.25 -9.64 24.49
CA GLU A 54 3.42 -8.55 23.99
C GLU A 54 1.95 -8.75 24.39
N SER A 55 1.22 -7.66 24.52
CA SER A 55 -0.24 -7.70 24.66
C SER A 55 -0.89 -6.63 23.78
N ASN A 56 -2.16 -6.88 23.41
CA ASN A 56 -2.93 -5.88 22.68
C ASN A 56 -3.20 -4.67 23.58
N THR A 57 -2.99 -3.46 23.05
CA THR A 57 -3.18 -2.22 23.82
C THR A 57 -4.63 -1.92 24.15
N ALA A 58 -5.59 -2.56 23.47
CA ALA A 58 -7.03 -2.32 23.58
C ALA A 58 -7.46 -0.86 23.30
N THR A 59 -6.58 -0.08 22.70
CA THR A 59 -6.81 1.33 22.36
C THR A 59 -6.43 1.65 20.92
N ASN A 60 -5.69 0.77 20.28
CA ASN A 60 -4.98 0.98 19.01
C ASN A 60 -3.99 2.17 19.03
N LEU A 61 -3.50 2.52 20.21
CA LEU A 61 -2.44 3.51 20.45
C LEU A 61 -1.16 2.78 20.92
N PRO A 62 0.00 3.41 20.76
CA PRO A 62 0.24 4.73 20.18
C PRO A 62 0.05 4.76 18.66
N ALA A 63 -0.39 5.89 18.14
CA ALA A 63 -0.33 6.20 16.72
C ALA A 63 1.01 6.88 16.39
N GLN A 64 1.46 6.78 15.14
CA GLN A 64 2.57 7.60 14.67
C GLN A 64 2.05 8.98 14.26
N ILE A 65 2.40 10.02 15.02
CA ILE A 65 1.97 11.39 14.74
C ILE A 65 3.22 12.24 14.52
N GLU A 66 3.31 12.86 13.35
CA GLU A 66 4.40 13.74 12.96
C GLU A 66 3.83 15.09 12.53
N ILE A 67 4.14 16.17 13.25
CA ILE A 67 3.76 17.53 12.88
C ILE A 67 5.00 18.26 12.38
N ASN A 68 4.95 18.68 11.13
CA ASN A 68 6.03 19.42 10.48
C ASN A 68 5.68 20.91 10.41
N ALA A 69 6.69 21.76 10.43
CA ALA A 69 6.52 23.18 10.17
C ALA A 69 6.14 23.44 8.72
N GLY A 70 5.16 24.31 8.51
CA GLY A 70 4.71 24.80 7.21
C GLY A 70 4.71 26.32 7.16
N LYS A 71 4.21 26.88 6.07
CA LYS A 71 4.05 28.32 5.92
C LYS A 71 2.57 28.70 5.86
N GLY A 72 2.24 29.90 6.35
CA GLY A 72 0.93 30.51 6.22
C GLY A 72 -0.06 30.10 7.31
N LEU A 73 -1.35 30.16 6.97
CA LEU A 73 -2.48 30.04 7.90
C LEU A 73 -3.19 28.68 7.82
N GLU A 74 -2.63 27.71 7.07
CA GLU A 74 -3.25 26.41 6.93
C GLU A 74 -2.58 25.36 7.83
N TYR A 75 -3.38 24.47 8.40
CA TYR A 75 -2.93 23.26 9.06
C TYR A 75 -3.42 22.06 8.25
N LYS A 76 -2.50 21.38 7.55
CA LYS A 76 -2.80 20.26 6.64
C LYS A 76 -2.48 18.93 7.30
N PHE A 77 -3.28 17.92 6.97
CA PHE A 77 -3.11 16.56 7.50
C PHE A 77 -3.24 15.53 6.38
N ALA A 78 -2.42 14.49 6.48
CA ALA A 78 -2.62 13.21 5.83
C ALA A 78 -2.85 12.16 6.91
N PHE A 79 -4.04 11.59 6.96
CA PHE A 79 -4.40 10.46 7.82
C PHE A 79 -4.22 9.18 7.03
N ILE A 80 -3.57 8.18 7.62
CA ILE A 80 -3.25 6.92 6.96
C ILE A 80 -3.62 5.77 7.91
N GLN A 81 -4.30 4.76 7.37
CA GLN A 81 -4.54 3.49 8.06
C GLN A 81 -3.65 2.41 7.45
N LYS A 82 -2.50 2.16 8.07
CA LYS A 82 -1.51 1.21 7.55
C LYS A 82 -1.78 -0.20 8.05
N GLY A 83 -2.25 -1.07 7.16
CA GLY A 83 -2.46 -2.49 7.47
C GLY A 83 -1.15 -3.23 7.70
N GLY A 84 -1.17 -4.29 8.51
CA GLY A 84 0.01 -5.09 8.84
C GLY A 84 0.68 -5.71 7.62
N GLY A 85 -0.10 -6.23 6.67
CA GLY A 85 0.43 -6.77 5.43
C GLY A 85 1.24 -5.74 4.64
N SER A 86 0.70 -4.55 4.41
CA SER A 86 1.41 -3.49 3.68
C SER A 86 2.54 -2.86 4.49
N ALA A 87 2.45 -2.85 5.83
CA ALA A 87 3.54 -2.40 6.69
C ALA A 87 4.79 -3.29 6.54
N ASN A 88 4.59 -4.60 6.41
CA ASN A 88 5.66 -5.58 6.19
C ASN A 88 6.28 -5.50 4.78
N LYS A 89 5.73 -4.69 3.88
CA LYS A 89 6.22 -4.52 2.50
C LYS A 89 6.84 -3.14 2.29
N ALA A 90 7.69 -2.74 3.23
CA ALA A 90 8.48 -1.52 3.18
C ALA A 90 9.96 -1.87 3.29
N PHE A 91 10.72 -1.69 2.21
CA PHE A 91 12.11 -2.10 2.10
C PHE A 91 13.01 -0.92 1.78
N LEU A 92 14.19 -0.88 2.39
CA LEU A 92 15.26 0.05 2.07
C LEU A 92 16.47 -0.74 1.58
N HIS A 93 16.86 -0.51 0.34
CA HIS A 93 18.05 -1.10 -0.26
C HIS A 93 19.14 -0.05 -0.38
N GLN A 94 20.29 -0.31 0.25
CA GLN A 94 21.46 0.55 0.09
C GLN A 94 22.23 0.12 -1.15
N LYS A 95 22.19 0.95 -2.18
CA LYS A 95 22.89 0.75 -3.45
C LYS A 95 23.95 1.83 -3.67
N THR A 96 24.65 1.74 -4.78
CA THR A 96 25.59 2.74 -5.28
C THR A 96 25.11 3.32 -6.60
N LYS A 97 25.85 4.30 -7.15
CA LYS A 97 25.55 4.87 -8.49
C LYS A 97 25.48 3.79 -9.59
N ALA A 98 26.08 2.63 -9.41
CA ALA A 98 26.09 1.56 -10.41
C ALA A 98 24.67 1.07 -10.80
N VAL A 99 23.68 1.21 -9.89
CA VAL A 99 22.29 0.87 -10.21
C VAL A 99 21.60 1.89 -11.11
N LEU A 100 22.14 3.09 -11.25
CA LEU A 100 21.54 4.19 -12.03
C LEU A 100 21.91 4.09 -13.52
N ASN A 101 21.61 2.95 -14.12
CA ASN A 101 21.53 2.75 -15.56
C ASN A 101 20.27 1.93 -15.86
N PRO A 102 19.68 2.07 -17.06
CA PRO A 102 18.37 1.50 -17.36
C PRO A 102 18.26 0.00 -17.11
N ASP A 103 19.27 -0.78 -17.50
CA ASP A 103 19.23 -2.23 -17.40
C ASP A 103 19.37 -2.71 -15.95
N SER A 104 20.39 -2.22 -15.23
CA SER A 104 20.59 -2.59 -13.82
C SER A 104 19.42 -2.16 -12.93
N LEU A 105 18.80 -1.00 -13.21
CA LEU A 105 17.66 -0.52 -12.46
C LEU A 105 16.43 -1.39 -12.73
N ARG A 106 16.20 -1.77 -13.99
CA ARG A 106 15.10 -2.64 -14.40
C ARG A 106 15.21 -4.02 -13.73
N ASP A 107 16.39 -4.63 -13.79
CA ASP A 107 16.65 -5.96 -13.19
C ASP A 107 16.49 -5.92 -11.68
N PHE A 108 17.00 -4.88 -11.03
CA PHE A 108 16.83 -4.69 -9.60
C PHE A 108 15.35 -4.56 -9.22
N ILE A 109 14.59 -3.71 -9.92
CA ILE A 109 13.17 -3.49 -9.63
C ILE A 109 12.36 -4.78 -9.88
N ARG A 110 12.64 -5.49 -10.97
CA ARG A 110 12.00 -6.77 -11.26
C ARG A 110 12.19 -7.77 -10.12
N THR A 111 13.40 -7.93 -9.63
CA THR A 111 13.73 -8.80 -8.50
C THR A 111 13.00 -8.36 -7.23
N ALA A 112 13.05 -7.08 -6.91
CA ALA A 112 12.40 -6.54 -5.72
C ALA A 112 10.86 -6.71 -5.75
N ILE A 113 10.22 -6.60 -6.91
CA ILE A 113 8.78 -6.85 -7.06
C ILE A 113 8.45 -8.34 -6.81
N LEU A 114 9.27 -9.26 -7.29
CA LEU A 114 9.09 -10.69 -7.02
C LEU A 114 9.20 -11.00 -5.52
N GLU A 115 10.18 -10.43 -4.82
CA GLU A 115 10.38 -10.58 -3.38
C GLU A 115 9.23 -9.93 -2.57
N LEU A 116 8.66 -8.84 -3.08
CA LEU A 116 7.53 -8.17 -2.45
C LEU A 116 6.30 -9.09 -2.38
N GLY A 117 6.01 -9.84 -3.43
CA GLY A 117 4.94 -10.84 -3.47
C GLY A 117 3.54 -10.27 -3.26
N THR A 118 2.57 -11.12 -2.93
CA THR A 118 1.14 -10.80 -2.92
C THR A 118 0.49 -10.73 -1.52
N SER A 119 1.26 -10.90 -0.44
CA SER A 119 0.70 -11.05 0.92
C SER A 119 0.07 -9.78 1.52
N ALA A 120 0.20 -8.62 0.87
CA ALA A 120 -0.32 -7.34 1.35
C ALA A 120 -1.57 -6.86 0.61
N CYS A 121 -2.34 -7.76 0.01
CA CYS A 121 -3.58 -7.50 -0.70
C CYS A 121 -3.43 -6.59 -1.92
N PRO A 122 -2.76 -7.05 -2.99
CA PRO A 122 -2.75 -6.35 -4.28
C PRO A 122 -4.16 -6.32 -4.92
N PRO A 123 -4.40 -5.54 -5.97
CA PRO A 123 -3.44 -4.67 -6.67
C PRO A 123 -2.92 -3.53 -5.79
N TYR A 124 -1.62 -3.26 -5.86
CA TYR A 124 -0.97 -2.29 -4.98
C TYR A 124 -0.98 -0.86 -5.52
N HIS A 125 -0.91 0.11 -4.62
CA HIS A 125 -0.33 1.42 -4.89
C HIS A 125 1.17 1.32 -4.56
N LEU A 126 2.01 1.14 -5.59
CA LEU A 126 3.44 0.90 -5.43
C LEU A 126 4.20 2.22 -5.43
N ALA A 127 5.08 2.41 -4.45
CA ALA A 127 5.97 3.55 -4.39
C ALA A 127 7.44 3.10 -4.41
N ILE A 128 8.22 3.71 -5.29
CA ILE A 128 9.66 3.53 -5.42
C ILE A 128 10.32 4.89 -5.29
N VAL A 129 11.25 5.01 -4.36
CA VAL A 129 12.00 6.25 -4.12
C VAL A 129 13.47 5.98 -4.34
N ILE A 130 14.09 6.71 -5.26
CA ILE A 130 15.49 6.55 -5.63
C ILE A 130 16.26 7.79 -5.18
N GLY A 131 17.16 7.61 -4.24
CA GLY A 131 17.89 8.67 -3.56
C GLY A 131 17.32 8.98 -2.19
N GLY A 132 17.84 10.02 -1.58
CA GLY A 132 17.55 10.47 -0.23
C GLY A 132 18.85 10.85 0.48
N THR A 133 18.81 11.90 1.27
CA THR A 133 19.95 12.35 2.09
C THR A 133 20.08 11.56 3.38
N SER A 134 19.03 10.80 3.75
CA SER A 134 19.03 9.84 4.86
C SER A 134 18.10 8.66 4.52
N ALA A 135 18.30 7.54 5.22
CA ALA A 135 17.41 6.38 5.18
C ALA A 135 15.97 6.75 5.57
N GLU A 136 15.85 7.58 6.61
CA GLU A 136 14.56 8.08 7.10
C GLU A 136 13.81 8.88 6.01
N LEU A 137 14.49 9.85 5.36
CA LEU A 137 13.88 10.65 4.31
C LEU A 137 13.40 9.77 3.15
N THR A 138 14.20 8.78 2.75
CA THR A 138 13.83 7.83 1.70
C THR A 138 12.55 7.10 2.06
N MET A 139 12.47 6.51 3.27
CA MET A 139 11.31 5.73 3.71
C MET A 139 10.08 6.60 4.01
N LYS A 140 10.28 7.80 4.55
CA LYS A 140 9.19 8.79 4.70
C LYS A 140 8.60 9.16 3.34
N THR A 141 9.44 9.34 2.34
CA THR A 141 9.00 9.63 0.96
C THR A 141 8.25 8.45 0.35
N VAL A 142 8.69 7.21 0.57
CA VAL A 142 7.93 6.00 0.16
C VAL A 142 6.53 6.00 0.78
N LYS A 143 6.42 6.25 2.08
CA LYS A 143 5.13 6.34 2.77
C LYS A 143 4.21 7.36 2.10
N MET A 144 4.71 8.58 1.89
CA MET A 144 3.92 9.66 1.30
C MET A 144 3.57 9.42 -0.18
N ALA A 145 4.48 8.83 -0.96
CA ALA A 145 4.22 8.46 -2.35
C ALA A 145 3.16 7.36 -2.47
N SER A 146 3.19 6.35 -1.57
CA SER A 146 2.23 5.24 -1.60
C SER A 146 0.78 5.64 -1.30
N ILE A 147 0.56 6.83 -0.76
CA ILE A 147 -0.76 7.42 -0.49
C ILE A 147 -1.10 8.59 -1.42
N LYS A 148 -0.38 8.75 -2.51
CA LYS A 148 -0.61 9.81 -3.52
C LYS A 148 -0.34 11.25 -3.04
N ALA A 149 0.24 11.44 -1.85
CA ALA A 149 0.49 12.76 -1.27
C ALA A 149 1.54 13.59 -2.03
N LEU A 150 2.29 12.95 -2.94
CA LEU A 150 3.35 13.55 -3.73
C LEU A 150 3.01 13.69 -5.22
N ASP A 151 1.74 13.53 -5.60
CA ASP A 151 1.33 13.54 -6.99
C ASP A 151 1.51 14.90 -7.69
N ASN A 152 1.60 15.97 -6.91
CA ASN A 152 1.84 17.34 -7.40
C ASN A 152 3.33 17.74 -7.49
N LEU A 153 4.26 16.80 -7.30
CA LEU A 153 5.68 17.09 -7.52
C LEU A 153 5.96 17.40 -8.99
N PRO A 154 7.00 18.21 -9.29
CA PRO A 154 7.48 18.36 -10.66
C PRO A 154 7.81 17.01 -11.31
N THR A 155 7.74 16.97 -12.63
CA THR A 155 8.07 15.76 -13.42
C THR A 155 9.50 15.76 -13.96
N GLU A 156 10.26 16.82 -13.68
CA GLU A 156 11.66 16.97 -14.08
C GLU A 156 12.50 17.44 -12.91
N GLY A 157 13.75 17.03 -12.88
CA GLY A 157 14.73 17.49 -11.89
C GLY A 157 15.29 18.87 -12.22
N ASN A 158 15.95 19.49 -11.25
CA ASN A 158 16.70 20.73 -11.48
C ASN A 158 18.06 20.72 -10.77
N ALA A 159 18.87 21.70 -11.07
CA ALA A 159 20.21 21.84 -10.48
C ALA A 159 20.22 22.12 -8.96
N LEU A 160 19.10 22.58 -8.41
CA LEU A 160 18.96 22.85 -6.96
C LEU A 160 18.55 21.60 -6.17
N GLY A 161 18.23 20.49 -6.84
CA GLY A 161 18.00 19.21 -6.19
C GLY A 161 16.62 19.09 -5.53
N HIS A 162 15.56 19.60 -6.16
CA HIS A 162 14.22 19.30 -5.67
C HIS A 162 13.84 17.83 -5.92
N ALA A 163 12.86 17.34 -5.17
CA ALA A 163 12.21 16.05 -5.43
C ALA A 163 11.36 16.15 -6.70
N TRP A 164 11.31 15.07 -7.50
CA TRP A 164 10.48 15.03 -8.70
C TRP A 164 9.98 13.61 -9.00
N ARG A 165 8.91 13.49 -9.78
CA ARG A 165 8.31 12.23 -10.24
C ARG A 165 8.84 11.88 -11.62
N ASP A 166 9.21 10.62 -11.81
CA ASP A 166 9.64 10.08 -13.10
C ASP A 166 8.48 9.31 -13.75
N LEU A 167 7.65 10.01 -14.52
CA LEU A 167 6.45 9.43 -15.13
C LEU A 167 6.78 8.32 -16.15
N ASP A 168 7.91 8.41 -16.83
CA ASP A 168 8.34 7.40 -17.79
C ASP A 168 8.70 6.10 -17.07
N TRP A 169 9.41 6.18 -15.95
CA TRP A 169 9.69 5.01 -15.13
C TRP A 169 8.45 4.48 -14.41
N GLU A 170 7.51 5.33 -14.02
CA GLU A 170 6.21 4.88 -13.48
C GLU A 170 5.49 3.97 -14.49
N ALA A 171 5.40 4.40 -15.75
CA ALA A 171 4.79 3.63 -16.83
C ALA A 171 5.55 2.32 -17.13
N GLN A 172 6.88 2.38 -17.21
CA GLN A 172 7.71 1.18 -17.43
C GLN A 172 7.56 0.17 -16.31
N ILE A 173 7.58 0.60 -15.04
CA ILE A 173 7.44 -0.30 -13.90
C ILE A 173 6.04 -0.89 -13.84
N LEU A 174 5.01 -0.12 -14.13
CA LEU A 174 3.65 -0.65 -14.23
C LEU A 174 3.56 -1.76 -15.29
N GLN A 175 4.24 -1.60 -16.42
CA GLN A 175 4.31 -2.63 -17.45
C GLN A 175 5.09 -3.86 -16.96
N ILE A 176 6.24 -3.67 -16.29
CA ILE A 176 7.00 -4.77 -15.66
C ILE A 176 6.10 -5.58 -14.72
N THR A 177 5.29 -4.93 -13.89
CA THR A 177 4.38 -5.64 -12.97
C THR A 177 3.36 -6.50 -13.70
N ARG A 178 2.89 -6.07 -14.87
CA ARG A 178 1.97 -6.83 -15.73
C ARG A 178 2.64 -8.02 -16.37
N ASP A 179 3.85 -7.83 -16.89
CA ASP A 179 4.62 -8.86 -17.60
C ASP A 179 5.10 -9.97 -16.65
N LEU A 180 5.26 -9.68 -15.37
CA LEU A 180 5.60 -10.68 -14.34
C LEU A 180 4.50 -11.70 -14.09
N GLY A 181 3.24 -11.36 -14.40
CA GLY A 181 2.12 -12.29 -14.28
C GLY A 181 1.77 -12.71 -12.86
N ILE A 182 2.29 -12.03 -11.83
CA ILE A 182 2.01 -12.35 -10.41
C ILE A 182 0.54 -12.10 -10.07
N GLY A 183 -0.05 -11.06 -10.66
CA GLY A 183 -1.43 -10.66 -10.48
C GLY A 183 -1.79 -10.23 -9.07
N ALA A 184 -3.09 -10.20 -8.80
CA ALA A 184 -3.60 -9.76 -7.51
C ALA A 184 -3.34 -10.78 -6.39
N GLN A 185 -3.54 -12.09 -6.64
CA GLN A 185 -3.25 -13.16 -5.69
C GLN A 185 -2.89 -14.48 -6.36
N PHE A 186 -3.54 -14.81 -7.46
CA PHE A 186 -3.48 -16.11 -8.12
C PHE A 186 -2.96 -16.01 -9.56
N GLY A 187 -2.14 -15.05 -9.86
CA GLY A 187 -1.63 -14.79 -11.19
C GLY A 187 -2.39 -13.69 -11.92
N GLY A 188 -1.98 -13.40 -13.15
CA GLY A 188 -2.54 -12.36 -14.01
C GLY A 188 -1.77 -11.05 -13.98
N LYS A 189 -2.31 -10.01 -14.61
CA LYS A 189 -1.60 -8.73 -14.87
C LYS A 189 -1.86 -7.61 -13.86
N TYR A 190 -2.80 -7.78 -12.94
CA TYR A 190 -3.23 -6.69 -12.06
C TYR A 190 -2.51 -6.75 -10.70
N TYR A 191 -1.20 -6.60 -10.73
CA TYR A 191 -0.37 -6.54 -9.53
C TYR A 191 -0.38 -5.16 -8.87
N CYS A 192 -0.45 -4.10 -9.69
CA CYS A 192 -0.55 -2.71 -9.21
C CYS A 192 -1.73 -1.99 -9.87
N HIS A 193 -2.39 -1.12 -9.11
CA HIS A 193 -3.28 -0.09 -9.64
C HIS A 193 -2.46 1.00 -10.32
N ASP A 194 -1.42 1.43 -9.63
CA ASP A 194 -0.55 2.54 -10.04
C ASP A 194 0.85 2.41 -9.39
N VAL A 195 1.78 3.15 -9.94
CA VAL A 195 3.17 3.22 -9.50
C VAL A 195 3.55 4.69 -9.32
N ARG A 196 4.35 5.02 -8.30
CA ARG A 196 5.03 6.31 -8.15
C ARG A 196 6.52 6.07 -8.06
N VAL A 197 7.26 6.80 -8.90
CA VAL A 197 8.72 6.82 -8.88
C VAL A 197 9.19 8.22 -8.52
N ILE A 198 9.75 8.36 -7.33
CA ILE A 198 10.25 9.64 -6.83
C ILE A 198 11.78 9.65 -6.86
N ARG A 199 12.34 10.69 -7.47
CA ARG A 199 13.76 10.96 -7.43
C ARG A 199 14.09 12.01 -6.39
N LEU A 200 15.05 11.70 -5.52
CA LEU A 200 15.55 12.60 -4.48
C LEU A 200 17.04 12.90 -4.70
N PRO A 201 17.54 14.06 -4.23
CA PRO A 201 18.95 14.30 -4.05
C PRO A 201 19.56 13.21 -3.14
N ARG A 202 20.83 12.90 -3.36
CA ARG A 202 21.55 11.89 -2.59
C ARG A 202 23.01 12.29 -2.39
N HIS A 203 23.66 11.65 -1.42
CA HIS A 203 25.11 11.71 -1.33
C HIS A 203 25.75 10.97 -2.53
N GLY A 204 26.83 11.50 -3.09
CA GLY A 204 27.46 10.93 -4.29
C GLY A 204 27.88 9.47 -4.18
N ALA A 205 28.30 9.04 -2.98
CA ALA A 205 28.75 7.67 -2.71
C ALA A 205 27.62 6.68 -2.40
N SER A 206 26.39 7.13 -2.17
CA SER A 206 25.26 6.26 -1.81
C SER A 206 24.10 6.44 -2.78
N CYS A 207 23.30 5.39 -2.97
CA CYS A 207 22.06 5.44 -3.72
C CYS A 207 21.00 4.58 -3.01
N PRO A 208 20.40 5.08 -1.92
CA PRO A 208 19.32 4.36 -1.28
C PRO A 208 18.14 4.25 -2.24
N ILE A 209 17.50 3.08 -2.24
CA ILE A 209 16.25 2.83 -2.96
C ILE A 209 15.23 2.31 -1.96
N GLY A 210 14.20 3.09 -1.73
CA GLY A 210 13.05 2.68 -0.92
C GLY A 210 11.94 2.12 -1.77
N ILE A 211 11.36 1.01 -1.36
CA ILE A 211 10.21 0.39 -2.03
C ILE A 211 9.15 0.11 -0.98
N GLY A 212 7.92 0.45 -1.26
CA GLY A 212 6.81 0.16 -0.38
C GLY A 212 5.46 0.22 -1.08
N VAL A 213 4.45 -0.32 -0.43
CA VAL A 213 3.11 -0.39 -0.99
C VAL A 213 2.04 0.12 -0.02
N SER A 214 0.95 0.62 -0.57
CA SER A 214 -0.35 0.61 0.06
C SER A 214 -1.18 -0.53 -0.53
N CYS A 215 -2.10 -1.10 0.24
CA CYS A 215 -2.96 -2.19 -0.23
C CYS A 215 -3.95 -1.68 -1.30
N SER A 216 -4.74 -2.59 -1.88
CA SER A 216 -5.71 -2.27 -2.94
C SER A 216 -6.74 -1.21 -2.56
N ALA A 217 -7.09 -1.09 -1.29
CA ALA A 217 -7.98 -0.04 -0.81
C ALA A 217 -7.23 1.28 -0.62
N ASP A 218 -7.82 2.38 -1.00
CA ASP A 218 -7.37 3.70 -0.58
C ASP A 218 -7.57 3.83 0.94
N ARG A 219 -6.47 3.94 1.69
CA ARG A 219 -6.46 3.91 3.16
C ARG A 219 -5.92 5.21 3.75
N GLN A 220 -6.12 6.30 3.05
CA GLN A 220 -5.75 7.64 3.46
C GLN A 220 -6.94 8.59 3.30
N ALA A 221 -6.89 9.67 4.04
CA ALA A 221 -7.74 10.83 3.83
C ALA A 221 -6.94 12.10 4.10
N PHE A 222 -7.15 13.12 3.29
CA PHE A 222 -6.52 14.42 3.49
C PHE A 222 -7.50 15.38 4.15
N ALA A 223 -6.98 16.22 5.03
CA ALA A 223 -7.76 17.28 5.66
C ALA A 223 -6.93 18.55 5.79
N LYS A 224 -7.62 19.68 5.92
CA LYS A 224 -6.99 20.94 6.28
C LYS A 224 -7.91 21.79 7.15
N ILE A 225 -7.28 22.54 8.04
CA ILE A 225 -7.92 23.59 8.82
C ILE A 225 -7.41 24.91 8.27
N THR A 226 -8.30 25.82 7.99
CA THR A 226 -8.02 27.19 7.51
C THR A 226 -8.83 28.18 8.34
N PRO A 227 -8.64 29.49 8.20
CA PRO A 227 -9.51 30.48 8.83
C PRO A 227 -11.00 30.32 8.46
N ASP A 228 -11.30 29.74 7.30
CA ASP A 228 -12.66 29.52 6.80
C ASP A 228 -13.31 28.24 7.35
N GLY A 229 -12.55 27.37 8.01
CA GLY A 229 -13.08 26.16 8.62
C GLY A 229 -12.23 24.88 8.39
N LEU A 230 -12.85 23.75 8.74
CA LEU A 230 -12.30 22.40 8.56
C LEU A 230 -12.80 21.81 7.24
N PHE A 231 -11.87 21.37 6.43
CA PHE A 231 -12.14 20.71 5.15
C PHE A 231 -11.56 19.30 5.18
N ILE A 232 -12.35 18.32 4.79
CA ILE A 232 -11.94 16.91 4.67
C ILE A 232 -12.14 16.49 3.22
N GLU A 233 -11.19 15.73 2.70
CA GLU A 233 -11.27 15.13 1.37
C GLU A 233 -12.59 14.38 1.19
N THR A 234 -13.27 14.63 0.09
CA THR A 234 -14.49 13.92 -0.26
C THR A 234 -14.13 12.63 -1.00
N LEU A 235 -14.33 11.49 -0.35
CA LEU A 235 -14.14 10.20 -0.96
C LEU A 235 -15.32 9.87 -1.89
N GLU A 236 -15.04 9.02 -2.90
CA GLU A 236 -16.08 8.54 -3.80
C GLU A 236 -17.15 7.76 -3.04
N ARG A 237 -18.40 8.14 -3.22
CA ARG A 237 -19.56 7.53 -2.55
C ARG A 237 -20.28 6.50 -3.41
N ASP A 238 -20.06 6.55 -4.72
CA ASP A 238 -20.63 5.59 -5.68
C ASP A 238 -19.50 4.94 -6.50
N PRO A 239 -18.77 4.00 -5.90
CA PRO A 239 -17.70 3.30 -6.62
C PRO A 239 -18.23 2.39 -7.73
N ALA A 240 -19.51 2.02 -7.70
CA ALA A 240 -20.12 1.16 -8.71
C ALA A 240 -20.08 1.77 -10.11
N LYS A 241 -20.04 3.10 -10.22
CA LYS A 241 -19.93 3.81 -11.52
C LYS A 241 -18.63 3.54 -12.27
N PHE A 242 -17.61 3.00 -11.59
CA PHE A 242 -16.32 2.62 -12.20
C PHE A 242 -16.27 1.14 -12.61
N LEU A 243 -17.30 0.37 -12.28
CA LEU A 243 -17.36 -1.01 -12.75
C LEU A 243 -17.51 -1.02 -14.27
N PRO A 244 -16.80 -1.92 -14.96
CA PRO A 244 -17.03 -2.10 -16.39
C PRO A 244 -18.46 -2.53 -16.63
N ASP A 245 -19.05 -2.08 -17.74
CA ASP A 245 -20.33 -2.62 -18.19
C ASP A 245 -20.11 -4.07 -18.59
N LEU A 246 -20.74 -4.97 -17.87
CA LEU A 246 -20.63 -6.42 -18.10
C LEU A 246 -21.73 -6.93 -19.03
N SER A 247 -22.64 -6.05 -19.49
CA SER A 247 -23.75 -6.43 -20.37
C SER A 247 -23.31 -6.97 -21.74
N ASP A 248 -22.11 -6.57 -22.20
CA ASP A 248 -21.52 -7.00 -23.47
C ASP A 248 -20.56 -8.21 -23.35
N GLN A 249 -20.39 -8.78 -22.15
CA GLN A 249 -19.57 -9.98 -22.02
C GLN A 249 -20.37 -11.21 -22.43
N PRO A 250 -19.95 -11.96 -23.46
CA PRO A 250 -20.65 -13.15 -23.85
C PRO A 250 -20.74 -14.14 -22.69
N GLU A 251 -21.94 -14.60 -22.38
CA GLU A 251 -22.17 -15.67 -21.39
C GLU A 251 -21.54 -16.99 -21.84
N ASP A 252 -21.14 -17.10 -23.09
CA ASP A 252 -20.73 -18.35 -23.76
C ASP A 252 -19.31 -18.82 -23.41
N ASP A 253 -18.49 -18.02 -22.73
CA ASP A 253 -17.10 -18.37 -22.41
C ASP A 253 -16.88 -18.88 -20.97
N VAL A 254 -17.93 -19.28 -20.27
CA VAL A 254 -17.83 -19.80 -18.90
C VAL A 254 -17.76 -21.32 -18.90
N VAL A 255 -16.65 -21.88 -18.43
CA VAL A 255 -16.48 -23.33 -18.28
C VAL A 255 -17.09 -23.80 -16.96
N ALA A 256 -18.04 -24.70 -17.02
CA ALA A 256 -18.64 -25.29 -15.83
C ALA A 256 -17.75 -26.42 -15.25
N ILE A 257 -17.41 -26.32 -13.97
CA ILE A 257 -16.63 -27.32 -13.23
C ILE A 257 -17.48 -27.84 -12.07
N ASP A 258 -17.73 -29.15 -12.07
CA ASP A 258 -18.42 -29.85 -10.99
C ASP A 258 -17.43 -30.30 -9.92
N LEU A 259 -17.50 -29.67 -8.75
CA LEU A 259 -16.63 -29.97 -7.59
C LEU A 259 -17.09 -31.20 -6.78
N ASN A 260 -18.21 -31.84 -7.14
CA ASN A 260 -18.61 -33.11 -6.52
C ASN A 260 -17.84 -34.30 -7.09
N LYS A 261 -17.07 -34.13 -8.14
CA LYS A 261 -16.23 -35.15 -8.75
C LYS A 261 -15.00 -35.48 -7.90
N PRO A 262 -14.37 -36.63 -8.12
CA PRO A 262 -13.07 -36.92 -7.48
C PRO A 262 -12.03 -35.86 -7.79
N MET A 263 -11.22 -35.49 -6.80
CA MET A 263 -10.21 -34.41 -6.90
C MET A 263 -9.30 -34.55 -8.13
N ARG A 264 -8.92 -35.78 -8.48
CA ARG A 264 -8.08 -36.06 -9.67
C ARG A 264 -8.74 -35.59 -10.98
N GLU A 265 -10.05 -35.77 -11.10
CA GLU A 265 -10.80 -35.35 -12.28
C GLU A 265 -10.99 -33.83 -12.31
N ILE A 266 -11.25 -33.22 -11.14
CA ILE A 266 -11.34 -31.75 -10.99
C ILE A 266 -10.02 -31.11 -11.42
N LEU A 267 -8.88 -31.58 -10.90
CA LEU A 267 -7.57 -31.07 -11.25
C LEU A 267 -7.23 -31.25 -12.74
N ALA A 268 -7.56 -32.41 -13.32
CA ALA A 268 -7.36 -32.66 -14.75
C ALA A 268 -8.20 -31.69 -15.60
N SER A 269 -9.44 -31.44 -15.21
CA SER A 269 -10.30 -30.47 -15.89
C SER A 269 -9.78 -29.04 -15.79
N LEU A 270 -9.38 -28.61 -14.59
CA LEU A 270 -8.82 -27.27 -14.38
C LEU A 270 -7.53 -27.05 -15.16
N SER A 271 -6.64 -28.06 -15.20
CA SER A 271 -5.37 -27.98 -15.90
C SER A 271 -5.50 -27.96 -17.43
N ALA A 272 -6.66 -28.28 -17.98
CA ALA A 272 -6.93 -28.21 -19.41
C ALA A 272 -7.22 -26.77 -19.90
N HIS A 273 -7.42 -25.83 -18.98
CA HIS A 273 -7.77 -24.47 -19.32
C HIS A 273 -6.62 -23.51 -19.00
N PRO A 274 -6.38 -22.48 -19.85
CA PRO A 274 -5.38 -21.46 -19.56
C PRO A 274 -5.78 -20.60 -18.37
N VAL A 275 -4.80 -19.95 -17.74
CA VAL A 275 -5.03 -18.91 -16.73
C VAL A 275 -5.92 -17.82 -17.33
N GLU A 276 -6.78 -17.21 -16.52
CA GLU A 276 -7.83 -16.24 -16.91
C GLU A 276 -9.09 -16.84 -17.51
N THR A 277 -9.20 -18.17 -17.70
CA THR A 277 -10.46 -18.80 -18.10
C THR A 277 -11.55 -18.55 -17.06
N ARG A 278 -12.70 -18.08 -17.47
CA ARG A 278 -13.87 -17.90 -16.59
C ARG A 278 -14.47 -19.26 -16.24
N LEU A 279 -14.60 -19.54 -14.95
CA LEU A 279 -15.11 -20.82 -14.45
C LEU A 279 -16.38 -20.61 -13.62
N ALA A 280 -17.37 -21.46 -13.83
CA ALA A 280 -18.52 -21.62 -12.95
C ALA A 280 -18.30 -22.89 -12.09
N LEU A 281 -17.99 -22.70 -10.82
CA LEU A 281 -17.73 -23.81 -9.89
C LEU A 281 -19.02 -24.18 -9.15
N THR A 282 -19.40 -25.45 -9.20
CA THR A 282 -20.59 -25.97 -8.49
C THR A 282 -20.19 -27.12 -7.57
N GLY A 283 -20.46 -27.00 -6.28
CA GLY A 283 -20.16 -28.01 -5.27
C GLY A 283 -19.52 -27.43 -4.00
N PRO A 284 -19.02 -28.27 -3.10
CA PRO A 284 -18.44 -27.85 -1.84
C PRO A 284 -17.10 -27.11 -2.07
N LEU A 285 -16.94 -25.98 -1.39
CA LEU A 285 -15.71 -25.18 -1.36
C LEU A 285 -15.24 -24.99 0.08
N ILE A 286 -13.95 -25.15 0.31
CA ILE A 286 -13.32 -24.82 1.58
C ILE A 286 -12.61 -23.49 1.41
N VAL A 287 -12.99 -22.52 2.25
CA VAL A 287 -12.29 -21.23 2.31
C VAL A 287 -11.36 -21.23 3.52
N ALA A 288 -10.08 -21.13 3.27
CA ALA A 288 -9.04 -21.15 4.31
C ALA A 288 -8.05 -20.00 4.09
N ARG A 289 -7.49 -19.48 5.18
CA ARG A 289 -6.47 -18.43 5.17
C ARG A 289 -5.24 -18.87 5.97
N ASP A 290 -4.33 -17.94 6.18
CA ASP A 290 -2.96 -18.11 6.68
C ASP A 290 -2.81 -19.08 7.83
N ILE A 291 -3.63 -18.95 8.89
CA ILE A 291 -3.58 -19.83 10.07
C ILE A 291 -3.94 -21.28 9.70
N ALA A 292 -4.95 -21.45 8.85
CA ALA A 292 -5.36 -22.80 8.41
C ALA A 292 -4.27 -23.45 7.55
N HIS A 293 -3.59 -22.69 6.70
CA HIS A 293 -2.46 -23.19 5.90
C HIS A 293 -1.27 -23.54 6.78
N ALA A 294 -0.93 -22.71 7.79
CA ALA A 294 0.13 -23.02 8.75
C ALA A 294 -0.17 -24.31 9.53
N GLN A 295 -1.39 -24.45 10.05
CA GLN A 295 -1.81 -25.68 10.76
C GLN A 295 -1.82 -26.93 9.85
N LEU A 296 -2.13 -26.74 8.55
CA LEU A 296 -2.08 -27.83 7.59
C LEU A 296 -0.64 -28.27 7.35
N LEU A 297 0.28 -27.32 7.20
CA LEU A 297 1.71 -27.60 7.02
C LEU A 297 2.28 -28.35 8.23
N GLU A 298 2.01 -27.89 9.46
CA GLU A 298 2.43 -28.55 10.70
C GLU A 298 1.96 -30.01 10.82
N ARG A 299 0.84 -30.37 10.15
CA ARG A 299 0.33 -31.74 10.14
C ARG A 299 0.90 -32.61 9.05
N LEU A 300 1.52 -32.01 8.05
CA LEU A 300 2.13 -32.71 6.93
C LEU A 300 3.63 -32.98 7.14
N GLU A 301 4.26 -32.21 8.03
CA GLU A 301 5.61 -32.39 8.54
C GLU A 301 5.64 -33.36 9.72
#